data_480e08f47c50e24a59a4d145a85b7bc7
#
_entry.id   480e08f47c50e24a59a4d145a85b7bc7
#
_cell.length_a   1.000
_cell.length_b   1.000
_cell.length_c   1.000
_cell.angle_alpha   90.00
_cell.angle_beta   90.00
_cell.angle_gamma   90.00
#
_symmetry.space_group_name_H-M   'P 1'
#
loop_
_entity.id
_entity.type
_entity.pdbx_description
1 polymer ?
#
loop_
_entity_poly.entity_id
_entity_poly.type
_entity_poly.pdbx_seq_one_letter_code
_entity_poly.pdbx_strand_id
1 'polypeptide(L)'
;MTNRKSTKRALLGSVMAMVLCLAMLVGATFAWFTDTASTGVNKIQAGNLDIEIQDETGKAIDTLAWATKDGTAFAEDGKTPLWEPGCTYELTPFQIVNNGNLALKYKIVVTGLEGDSGLLKVITFTYKTADGATFDIHQEGHLTAKGTDKASTGLITLTGTMDTAAGNDYMGKELKNITITVVATQDTVESDSFNNRYDNAAEYPEKV
;
A
#
# COMPACT_ATOMS: atom_id res chain seq x y z
N MET A 1 14.32 -42.55 -52.59
CA MET A 1 14.97 -41.21 -52.53
C MET A 1 14.28 -40.40 -51.47
N THR A 2 14.80 -40.32 -50.30
CA THR A 2 14.24 -39.63 -49.16
C THR A 2 14.32 -38.12 -49.39
N ASN A 3 13.17 -37.45 -49.28
CA ASN A 3 12.95 -36.05 -49.64
C ASN A 3 13.65 -35.09 -48.65
N ARG A 4 14.96 -34.86 -48.86
CA ARG A 4 15.84 -33.98 -48.03
C ARG A 4 15.26 -32.60 -47.76
N LYS A 5 14.35 -32.11 -48.63
CA LYS A 5 13.69 -30.81 -48.47
C LYS A 5 12.60 -30.85 -47.39
N SER A 6 11.90 -31.95 -47.24
CA SER A 6 10.85 -32.15 -46.23
C SER A 6 11.47 -32.27 -44.84
N THR A 7 12.57 -33.00 -44.69
CA THR A 7 13.27 -33.17 -43.43
C THR A 7 13.87 -31.85 -42.94
N LYS A 8 14.44 -31.01 -43.81
CA LYS A 8 14.95 -29.69 -43.44
C LYS A 8 13.83 -28.73 -42.97
N ARG A 9 12.65 -28.78 -43.60
CA ARG A 9 11.50 -27.99 -43.19
C ARG A 9 10.94 -28.45 -41.84
N ALA A 10 10.88 -29.76 -41.63
CA ALA A 10 10.47 -30.32 -40.34
C ALA A 10 11.43 -29.96 -39.21
N LEU A 11 12.76 -30.04 -39.49
CA LEU A 11 13.77 -29.62 -38.52
C LEU A 11 13.69 -28.12 -38.17
N LEU A 12 13.50 -27.27 -39.18
CA LEU A 12 13.34 -25.84 -38.96
C LEU A 12 12.09 -25.52 -38.14
N GLY A 13 10.98 -26.21 -38.39
CA GLY A 13 9.76 -26.10 -37.63
C GLY A 13 9.91 -26.52 -36.17
N SER A 14 10.64 -27.62 -35.90
CA SER A 14 10.86 -28.06 -34.53
C SER A 14 11.77 -27.10 -33.73
N VAL A 15 12.79 -26.54 -34.38
CA VAL A 15 13.67 -25.52 -33.75
C VAL A 15 12.88 -24.25 -33.45
N MET A 16 12.05 -23.78 -34.39
CA MET A 16 11.16 -22.62 -34.14
C MET A 16 10.20 -22.87 -32.99
N ALA A 17 9.57 -24.04 -32.92
CA ALA A 17 8.69 -24.42 -31.83
C ALA A 17 9.40 -24.44 -30.48
N MET A 18 10.65 -25.00 -30.45
CA MET A 18 11.47 -25.02 -29.24
C MET A 18 11.82 -23.59 -28.75
N VAL A 19 12.20 -22.70 -29.67
CA VAL A 19 12.49 -21.29 -29.33
C VAL A 19 11.25 -20.58 -28.79
N LEU A 20 10.07 -20.81 -29.40
CA LEU A 20 8.80 -20.26 -28.92
C LEU A 20 8.43 -20.80 -27.52
N CYS A 21 8.61 -22.09 -27.26
CA CYS A 21 8.39 -22.67 -25.94
C CYS A 21 9.33 -22.09 -24.88
N LEU A 22 10.61 -21.90 -25.22
CA LEU A 22 11.57 -21.26 -24.31
C LEU A 22 11.22 -19.79 -24.06
N ALA A 23 10.79 -19.05 -25.09
CA ALA A 23 10.35 -17.66 -24.94
C ALA A 23 9.10 -17.54 -24.07
N MET A 24 8.13 -18.47 -24.21
CA MET A 24 6.96 -18.53 -23.33
C MET A 24 7.33 -18.91 -21.89
N LEU A 25 8.29 -19.82 -21.71
CA LEU A 25 8.74 -20.24 -20.38
C LEU A 25 9.44 -19.09 -19.64
N VAL A 26 10.28 -18.31 -20.35
CA VAL A 26 10.93 -17.11 -19.80
C VAL A 26 9.89 -16.00 -19.54
N GLY A 27 8.94 -15.79 -20.45
CA GLY A 27 7.86 -14.81 -20.27
C GLY A 27 6.92 -15.11 -19.11
N ALA A 28 6.69 -16.40 -18.81
CA ALA A 28 5.82 -16.81 -17.70
C ALA A 28 6.48 -16.71 -16.31
N THR A 29 7.83 -16.64 -16.26
CA THR A 29 8.55 -16.53 -14.98
C THR A 29 8.65 -15.11 -14.45
N PHE A 30 8.23 -14.10 -15.22
CA PHE A 30 8.20 -12.69 -14.79
C PHE A 30 6.80 -12.23 -14.34
N ALA A 31 5.97 -13.14 -13.84
CA ALA A 31 4.74 -12.75 -13.16
C ALA A 31 5.10 -12.15 -11.78
N TRP A 32 5.25 -10.84 -11.72
CA TRP A 32 5.42 -10.11 -10.48
C TRP A 32 4.12 -10.14 -9.69
N PHE A 33 4.20 -10.62 -8.47
CA PHE A 33 3.08 -10.58 -7.55
C PHE A 33 3.07 -9.20 -6.88
N THR A 34 2.08 -8.40 -7.22
CA THR A 34 1.84 -7.12 -6.57
C THR A 34 0.47 -7.14 -5.95
N ASP A 35 0.34 -6.64 -4.75
CA ASP A 35 -0.94 -6.43 -4.09
C ASP A 35 -1.09 -4.98 -3.67
N THR A 36 -2.30 -4.45 -3.78
CA THR A 36 -2.63 -3.07 -3.46
C THR A 36 -3.82 -3.09 -2.51
N ALA A 37 -3.59 -2.68 -1.26
CA ALA A 37 -4.66 -2.44 -0.32
C ALA A 37 -4.97 -0.94 -0.26
N SER A 38 -6.19 -0.57 -0.59
CA SER A 38 -6.73 0.77 -0.40
C SER A 38 -7.82 0.73 0.67
N THR A 39 -8.14 1.85 1.28
CA THR A 39 -9.28 2.00 2.21
C THR A 39 -10.65 1.81 1.54
N GLY A 40 -10.67 1.54 0.26
CA GLY A 40 -11.81 1.00 -0.45
C GLY A 40 -11.46 -0.41 -0.89
N VAL A 41 -12.17 -1.42 -0.40
CA VAL A 41 -11.92 -2.85 -0.56
C VAL A 41 -11.57 -3.23 -2.00
N ASN A 42 -10.29 -3.51 -2.26
CA ASN A 42 -9.89 -4.27 -3.42
C ASN A 42 -8.92 -5.36 -2.98
N LYS A 43 -9.46 -6.54 -2.70
CA LYS A 43 -8.65 -7.72 -2.47
C LYS A 43 -8.27 -8.30 -3.83
N ILE A 44 -7.03 -8.09 -4.25
CA ILE A 44 -6.47 -8.82 -5.38
C ILE A 44 -5.58 -9.91 -4.79
N GLN A 45 -6.02 -11.15 -4.91
CA GLN A 45 -5.23 -12.30 -4.50
C GLN A 45 -4.49 -12.82 -5.73
N ALA A 46 -3.24 -12.41 -5.89
CA ALA A 46 -2.33 -12.96 -6.88
C ALA A 46 -1.15 -13.61 -6.14
N GLY A 47 -1.09 -14.91 -6.19
CA GLY A 47 -0.05 -15.67 -5.50
C GLY A 47 -0.20 -15.62 -3.98
N ASN A 48 0.91 -15.56 -3.26
CA ASN A 48 0.94 -15.61 -1.80
C ASN A 48 1.19 -14.24 -1.14
N LEU A 49 1.01 -13.14 -1.88
CA LEU A 49 0.99 -11.80 -1.31
C LEU A 49 -0.45 -11.42 -0.96
N ASP A 50 -0.67 -11.01 0.28
CA ASP A 50 -1.96 -10.56 0.79
C ASP A 50 -1.73 -9.48 1.85
N ILE A 51 -1.87 -8.22 1.45
CA ILE A 51 -1.71 -7.08 2.34
C ILE A 51 -3.08 -6.51 2.69
N GLU A 52 -3.27 -6.17 3.94
CA GLU A 52 -4.55 -5.69 4.47
C GLU A 52 -4.33 -4.55 5.46
N ILE A 53 -5.24 -3.57 5.46
CA ILE A 53 -5.31 -2.55 6.51
C ILE A 53 -6.35 -3.03 7.52
N GLN A 54 -5.97 -3.13 8.78
CA GLN A 54 -6.81 -3.65 9.86
C GLN A 54 -6.92 -2.64 11.00
N ASP A 55 -8.01 -2.73 11.75
CA ASP A 55 -8.19 -2.02 13.02
C ASP A 55 -7.46 -2.72 14.18
N GLU A 56 -7.58 -2.14 15.38
CA GLU A 56 -7.01 -2.70 16.61
C GLU A 56 -7.55 -4.08 16.98
N THR A 57 -8.70 -4.49 16.42
CA THR A 57 -9.29 -5.81 16.64
C THR A 57 -8.85 -6.85 15.62
N GLY A 58 -8.05 -6.45 14.62
CA GLY A 58 -7.61 -7.32 13.53
C GLY A 58 -8.63 -7.46 12.41
N LYS A 59 -9.65 -6.59 12.36
CA LYS A 59 -10.66 -6.59 11.30
C LYS A 59 -10.25 -5.64 10.19
N ALA A 60 -10.42 -6.05 8.94
CA ALA A 60 -10.19 -5.20 7.78
C ALA A 60 -11.02 -3.90 7.85
N ILE A 61 -10.37 -2.80 7.53
CA ILE A 61 -10.99 -1.47 7.54
C ILE A 61 -11.23 -1.02 6.11
N ASP A 62 -12.49 -0.68 5.82
CA ASP A 62 -12.89 -0.10 4.54
C ASP A 62 -12.82 1.43 4.56
N THR A 63 -12.95 2.04 5.74
CA THR A 63 -12.97 3.49 5.91
C THR A 63 -12.35 3.86 7.24
N LEU A 64 -11.39 4.77 7.20
CA LEU A 64 -10.82 5.39 8.39
C LEU A 64 -11.69 6.57 8.82
N ALA A 65 -11.91 6.70 10.11
CA ALA A 65 -12.73 7.77 10.68
C ALA A 65 -11.91 8.66 11.62
N TRP A 66 -12.20 9.95 11.59
CA TRP A 66 -11.63 10.88 12.55
C TRP A 66 -12.36 10.76 13.90
N ALA A 67 -11.60 10.81 14.97
CA ALA A 67 -12.11 10.93 16.33
C ALA A 67 -11.69 12.27 16.93
N THR A 68 -12.51 12.80 17.84
CA THR A 68 -12.17 14.03 18.57
C THR A 68 -11.10 13.71 19.60
N LYS A 69 -10.11 14.59 19.73
CA LYS A 69 -9.15 14.52 20.84
C LYS A 69 -9.50 15.58 21.87
N ASP A 70 -9.35 16.82 21.70
CA ASP A 70 -9.63 17.85 22.69
C ASP A 70 -10.46 18.99 22.07
N GLY A 71 -11.68 19.24 22.61
CA GLY A 71 -12.46 20.42 22.33
C GLY A 71 -12.93 20.59 20.88
N THR A 72 -12.93 19.55 20.11
CA THR A 72 -13.20 19.56 18.67
C THR A 72 -14.66 19.22 18.37
N ALA A 73 -15.20 19.82 17.32
CA ALA A 73 -16.55 19.57 16.86
C ALA A 73 -16.60 18.86 15.51
N PHE A 74 -17.62 18.04 15.32
CA PHE A 74 -17.98 17.51 14.01
C PHE A 74 -19.13 18.32 13.42
N ALA A 75 -19.24 18.33 12.09
CA ALA A 75 -20.41 18.81 11.39
C ALA A 75 -21.66 18.01 11.78
N GLU A 76 -22.82 18.41 11.31
CA GLU A 76 -24.12 17.77 11.62
C GLU A 76 -24.16 16.28 11.20
N ASP A 77 -23.31 15.87 10.25
CA ASP A 77 -23.17 14.47 9.83
C ASP A 77 -22.47 13.57 10.87
N GLY A 78 -21.90 14.18 11.93
CA GLY A 78 -21.15 13.50 12.98
C GLY A 78 -19.85 12.84 12.52
N LYS A 79 -19.37 13.10 11.29
CA LYS A 79 -18.23 12.45 10.67
C LYS A 79 -17.19 13.43 10.14
N THR A 80 -17.63 14.57 9.63
CA THR A 80 -16.74 15.59 9.07
C THR A 80 -16.16 16.46 10.18
N PRO A 81 -14.84 16.41 10.43
CA PRO A 81 -14.21 17.24 11.44
C PRO A 81 -14.25 18.72 11.05
N LEU A 82 -14.62 19.57 11.98
CA LEU A 82 -14.58 21.03 11.81
C LEU A 82 -13.23 21.54 12.33
N TRP A 83 -12.34 21.88 11.40
CA TRP A 83 -11.01 22.35 11.74
C TRP A 83 -11.03 23.82 12.16
N GLU A 84 -10.56 24.07 13.37
CA GLU A 84 -10.36 25.40 13.94
C GLU A 84 -8.90 25.57 14.37
N PRO A 85 -8.37 26.81 14.40
CA PRO A 85 -6.99 27.04 14.86
C PRO A 85 -6.74 26.45 16.24
N GLY A 86 -5.72 25.60 16.33
CA GLY A 86 -5.33 24.90 17.55
C GLY A 86 -6.05 23.57 17.81
N CYS A 87 -7.06 23.19 17.01
CA CYS A 87 -7.73 21.91 17.18
C CYS A 87 -6.85 20.73 16.78
N THR A 88 -7.12 19.58 17.36
CA THR A 88 -6.43 18.33 17.07
C THR A 88 -7.44 17.21 16.89
N TYR A 89 -7.30 16.50 15.77
CA TYR A 89 -8.06 15.28 15.48
C TYR A 89 -7.12 14.08 15.37
N GLU A 90 -7.63 12.93 15.73
CA GLU A 90 -6.92 11.68 15.64
C GLU A 90 -7.71 10.73 14.75
N LEU A 91 -7.02 10.10 13.81
CA LEU A 91 -7.61 9.07 12.97
C LEU A 91 -7.71 7.77 13.77
N THR A 92 -8.76 6.99 13.57
CA THR A 92 -8.85 5.63 14.14
C THR A 92 -7.56 4.87 13.90
N PRO A 93 -6.94 4.33 14.96
CA PRO A 93 -5.70 3.58 14.80
C PRO A 93 -5.84 2.42 13.83
N PHE A 94 -4.85 2.21 13.01
CA PHE A 94 -4.83 1.14 12.02
C PHE A 94 -3.46 0.47 11.97
N GLN A 95 -3.42 -0.72 11.42
CA GLN A 95 -2.18 -1.44 11.15
C GLN A 95 -2.18 -2.00 9.73
N ILE A 96 -1.00 -2.16 9.16
CA ILE A 96 -0.79 -2.83 7.88
C ILE A 96 -0.31 -4.24 8.18
N VAL A 97 -0.98 -5.23 7.63
CA VAL A 97 -0.73 -6.65 7.92
C VAL A 97 -0.47 -7.41 6.64
N ASN A 98 0.56 -8.23 6.66
CA ASN A 98 0.79 -9.24 5.63
C ASN A 98 0.08 -10.55 6.02
N ASN A 99 -1.00 -10.85 5.33
CA ASN A 99 -1.74 -12.12 5.47
C ASN A 99 -1.24 -13.20 4.53
N GLY A 100 -0.29 -12.87 3.64
CA GLY A 100 0.34 -13.77 2.69
C GLY A 100 1.43 -14.64 3.33
N ASN A 101 1.93 -15.59 2.56
CA ASN A 101 3.01 -16.48 2.97
C ASN A 101 4.39 -16.08 2.42
N LEU A 102 4.48 -14.96 1.73
CA LEU A 102 5.74 -14.37 1.26
C LEU A 102 6.00 -13.06 1.99
N ALA A 103 7.27 -12.76 2.22
CA ALA A 103 7.68 -11.43 2.69
C ALA A 103 7.38 -10.37 1.62
N LEU A 104 7.01 -9.19 2.05
CA LEU A 104 6.68 -8.08 1.17
C LEU A 104 7.34 -6.77 1.62
N LYS A 105 7.60 -5.91 0.67
CA LYS A 105 7.89 -4.50 0.90
C LYS A 105 6.69 -3.67 0.45
N TYR A 106 6.43 -2.59 1.16
CA TYR A 106 5.26 -1.75 0.90
C TYR A 106 5.61 -0.27 0.95
N LYS A 107 4.77 0.52 0.28
CA LYS A 107 4.75 1.98 0.36
C LYS A 107 3.33 2.44 0.67
N ILE A 108 3.25 3.52 1.43
CA ILE A 108 1.98 4.19 1.71
C ILE A 108 1.90 5.40 0.77
N VAL A 109 0.81 5.50 0.03
CA VAL A 109 0.54 6.60 -0.90
C VAL A 109 -0.75 7.28 -0.47
N VAL A 110 -0.67 8.58 -0.23
CA VAL A 110 -1.85 9.41 0.06
C VAL A 110 -2.26 10.10 -1.22
N THR A 111 -3.47 9.83 -1.68
CA THR A 111 -4.03 10.36 -2.92
C THR A 111 -5.38 11.05 -2.68
N GLY A 112 -5.95 11.65 -3.73
CA GLY A 112 -7.31 12.20 -3.69
C GLY A 112 -7.42 13.49 -2.87
N LEU A 113 -6.34 14.25 -2.72
CA LEU A 113 -6.35 15.55 -2.04
C LEU A 113 -7.08 16.58 -2.91
N GLU A 114 -8.40 16.41 -3.05
CA GLU A 114 -9.26 17.32 -3.80
C GLU A 114 -9.76 18.46 -2.91
N GLY A 115 -9.69 19.69 -3.40
CA GLY A 115 -10.13 20.87 -2.70
C GLY A 115 -9.02 21.89 -2.51
N ASP A 116 -9.05 22.63 -1.40
CA ASP A 116 -8.06 23.68 -1.14
C ASP A 116 -6.81 23.13 -0.47
N SER A 117 -5.76 22.90 -1.29
CA SER A 117 -4.45 22.45 -0.80
C SER A 117 -3.79 23.42 0.20
N GLY A 118 -4.34 24.64 0.34
CA GLY A 118 -3.89 25.60 1.35
C GLY A 118 -4.06 25.09 2.78
N LEU A 119 -5.07 24.23 3.04
CA LEU A 119 -5.26 23.61 4.34
C LEU A 119 -4.06 22.74 4.77
N LEU A 120 -3.40 22.08 3.83
CA LEU A 120 -2.20 21.27 4.12
C LEU A 120 -1.01 22.09 4.62
N LYS A 121 -1.03 23.42 4.43
CA LYS A 121 0.05 24.30 4.92
C LYS A 121 -0.09 24.66 6.38
N VAL A 122 -1.31 24.54 6.92
CA VAL A 122 -1.65 24.91 8.30
C VAL A 122 -2.08 23.73 9.16
N ILE A 123 -2.16 22.54 8.58
CA ILE A 123 -2.41 21.30 9.32
C ILE A 123 -1.16 20.47 9.31
N THR A 124 -0.61 20.19 10.48
CA THR A 124 0.52 19.30 10.66
C THR A 124 0.03 17.90 10.97
N PHE A 125 0.43 16.94 10.15
CA PHE A 125 0.16 15.52 10.37
C PHE A 125 1.35 14.83 11.01
N THR A 126 1.09 14.06 12.06
CA THR A 126 2.09 13.23 12.73
C THR A 126 1.61 11.80 12.79
N TYR A 127 2.51 10.88 12.53
CA TYR A 127 2.26 9.44 12.57
C TYR A 127 3.08 8.83 13.69
N LYS A 128 2.44 8.04 14.53
CA LYS A 128 3.08 7.40 15.67
C LYS A 128 2.71 5.93 15.76
N THR A 129 3.67 5.11 16.17
CA THR A 129 3.46 3.72 16.56
C THR A 129 2.86 3.64 17.97
N ALA A 130 2.37 2.48 18.37
CA ALA A 130 1.72 2.28 19.67
C ALA A 130 2.64 2.59 20.87
N ASP A 131 3.96 2.47 20.71
CA ASP A 131 4.96 2.85 21.71
C ASP A 131 5.29 4.35 21.70
N GLY A 132 4.65 5.14 20.82
CA GLY A 132 4.82 6.58 20.69
C GLY A 132 6.00 7.02 19.81
N ALA A 133 6.73 6.09 19.20
CA ALA A 133 7.78 6.43 18.24
C ALA A 133 7.19 7.04 16.96
N THR A 134 7.95 7.90 16.30
CA THR A 134 7.54 8.46 15.01
C THR A 134 7.56 7.38 13.94
N PHE A 135 6.44 7.26 13.21
CA PHE A 135 6.31 6.41 12.04
C PHE A 135 6.50 7.27 10.79
N ASP A 136 7.44 6.91 9.92
CA ASP A 136 7.66 7.62 8.66
C ASP A 136 6.82 6.98 7.55
N ILE A 137 5.73 7.66 7.18
CA ILE A 137 4.81 7.19 6.12
C ILE A 137 5.44 7.20 4.72
N HIS A 138 6.53 7.94 4.52
CA HIS A 138 7.20 8.06 3.22
C HIS A 138 8.29 7.02 3.03
N GLN A 139 8.67 6.33 4.10
CA GLN A 139 9.67 5.28 4.04
C GLN A 139 9.06 3.96 3.55
N GLU A 140 9.80 3.25 2.70
CA GLU A 140 9.48 1.88 2.36
C GLU A 140 9.55 1.00 3.61
N GLY A 141 8.48 0.25 3.85
CA GLY A 141 8.40 -0.70 4.95
C GLY A 141 8.52 -2.14 4.46
N HIS A 142 8.85 -3.05 5.38
CA HIS A 142 9.01 -4.47 5.12
C HIS A 142 8.18 -5.27 6.11
N LEU A 143 7.40 -6.23 5.61
CA LEU A 143 6.63 -7.17 6.43
C LEU A 143 7.00 -8.60 6.05
N THR A 144 7.29 -9.38 7.06
CA THR A 144 7.56 -10.82 6.88
C THR A 144 6.26 -11.60 6.65
N ALA A 145 6.38 -12.85 6.26
CA ALA A 145 5.24 -13.72 6.02
C ALA A 145 4.32 -13.85 7.24
N LYS A 146 3.06 -14.14 6.99
CA LYS A 146 2.04 -14.37 8.01
C LYS A 146 2.50 -15.37 9.08
N GLY A 147 2.22 -15.05 10.33
CA GLY A 147 2.57 -15.88 11.48
C GLY A 147 3.96 -15.66 12.05
N THR A 148 4.66 -14.66 11.56
CA THR A 148 5.94 -14.21 12.10
C THR A 148 5.78 -12.89 12.88
N ASP A 149 6.76 -12.54 13.71
CA ASP A 149 6.70 -11.36 14.60
C ASP A 149 6.62 -10.02 13.86
N LYS A 150 7.01 -9.98 12.59
CA LYS A 150 7.03 -8.76 11.76
C LYS A 150 6.05 -8.81 10.59
N ALA A 151 5.00 -9.61 10.71
CA ALA A 151 3.93 -9.66 9.71
C ALA A 151 2.98 -8.44 9.78
N SER A 152 3.13 -7.57 10.78
CA SER A 152 2.35 -6.34 10.98
C SER A 152 3.26 -5.17 11.32
N THR A 153 2.83 -3.96 10.93
CA THR A 153 3.46 -2.71 11.40
C THR A 153 3.23 -2.44 12.89
N GLY A 154 2.27 -3.17 13.51
CA GLY A 154 1.64 -2.70 14.72
C GLY A 154 0.71 -1.50 14.46
N LEU A 155 0.02 -1.05 15.49
CA LEU A 155 -0.92 0.07 15.37
C LEU A 155 -0.18 1.38 15.08
N ILE A 156 -0.70 2.08 14.08
CA ILE A 156 -0.26 3.42 13.66
C ILE A 156 -1.41 4.38 13.96
N THR A 157 -1.10 5.48 14.63
CA THR A 157 -2.05 6.56 14.90
C THR A 157 -1.62 7.80 14.11
N LEU A 158 -2.53 8.34 13.32
CA LEU A 158 -2.37 9.61 12.63
C LEU A 158 -3.08 10.71 13.43
N THR A 159 -2.33 11.74 13.79
CA THR A 159 -2.86 12.94 14.44
C THR A 159 -2.68 14.14 13.52
N GLY A 160 -3.72 14.90 13.30
CA GLY A 160 -3.69 16.19 12.60
C GLY A 160 -3.91 17.33 13.57
N THR A 161 -3.07 18.34 13.54
CA THR A 161 -3.18 19.55 14.38
C THR A 161 -3.16 20.78 13.49
N MET A 162 -4.17 21.65 13.64
CA MET A 162 -4.20 22.92 12.94
C MET A 162 -3.41 23.98 13.70
N ASP A 163 -2.59 24.74 12.97
CA ASP A 163 -1.80 25.82 13.54
C ASP A 163 -2.69 26.85 14.23
N THR A 164 -2.34 27.25 15.43
CA THR A 164 -3.04 28.31 16.18
C THR A 164 -2.97 29.68 15.50
N ALA A 165 -1.97 29.90 14.64
CA ALA A 165 -1.83 31.12 13.84
C ALA A 165 -2.62 31.08 12.52
N ALA A 166 -3.32 29.99 12.22
CA ALA A 166 -4.17 29.93 11.03
C ALA A 166 -5.28 30.97 11.13
N GLY A 167 -5.31 31.90 10.18
CA GLY A 167 -6.28 32.99 10.14
C GLY A 167 -7.61 32.57 9.48
N ASN A 168 -8.52 33.54 9.34
CA ASN A 168 -9.82 33.34 8.73
C ASN A 168 -9.81 32.98 7.25
N ASP A 169 -8.64 33.02 6.59
CA ASP A 169 -8.46 32.68 5.18
C ASP A 169 -8.78 31.21 4.87
N TYR A 170 -8.85 30.37 5.90
CA TYR A 170 -9.14 28.95 5.81
C TYR A 170 -10.59 28.61 6.15
N MET A 171 -11.43 29.60 6.49
CA MET A 171 -12.85 29.37 6.78
C MET A 171 -13.59 28.87 5.53
N GLY A 172 -14.37 27.82 5.70
CA GLY A 172 -15.15 27.20 4.63
C GLY A 172 -14.34 26.43 3.57
N LYS A 173 -13.02 26.29 3.76
CA LYS A 173 -12.20 25.45 2.92
C LYS A 173 -12.31 23.98 3.33
N GLU A 174 -12.24 23.10 2.37
CA GLU A 174 -12.35 21.66 2.58
C GLU A 174 -11.32 20.88 1.77
N LEU A 175 -10.95 19.73 2.29
CA LEU A 175 -10.22 18.67 1.55
C LEU A 175 -11.11 17.44 1.51
N LYS A 176 -11.26 16.86 0.32
CA LYS A 176 -12.13 15.72 0.07
C LYS A 176 -11.35 14.56 -0.54
N ASN A 177 -11.97 13.40 -0.50
CA ASN A 177 -11.51 12.19 -1.19
C ASN A 177 -10.08 11.75 -0.83
N ILE A 178 -9.65 12.07 0.41
CA ILE A 178 -8.35 11.62 0.88
C ILE A 178 -8.38 10.10 0.99
N THR A 179 -7.49 9.44 0.26
CA THR A 179 -7.34 8.00 0.26
C THR A 179 -5.93 7.62 0.67
N ILE A 180 -5.82 6.72 1.65
CA ILE A 180 -4.56 6.09 2.01
C ILE A 180 -4.53 4.75 1.28
N THR A 181 -3.58 4.60 0.37
CA THR A 181 -3.36 3.36 -0.39
C THR A 181 -2.04 2.75 0.04
N VAL A 182 -2.06 1.46 0.36
CA VAL A 182 -0.85 0.69 0.61
C VAL A 182 -0.56 -0.14 -0.63
N VAL A 183 0.61 0.10 -1.22
CA VAL A 183 1.09 -0.64 -2.38
C VAL A 183 2.19 -1.57 -1.94
N ALA A 184 2.07 -2.84 -2.26
CA ALA A 184 3.06 -3.84 -1.88
C ALA A 184 3.56 -4.61 -3.09
N THR A 185 4.78 -5.07 -2.98
CA THR A 185 5.39 -6.03 -3.88
C THR A 185 6.21 -7.02 -3.06
N GLN A 186 6.60 -8.13 -3.65
CA GLN A 186 7.42 -9.12 -2.97
C GLN A 186 8.74 -8.50 -2.51
N ASP A 187 9.16 -8.82 -1.28
CA ASP A 187 10.44 -8.33 -0.76
C ASP A 187 11.60 -9.03 -1.48
N THR A 188 12.59 -8.24 -1.86
CA THR A 188 13.81 -8.75 -2.49
C THR A 188 14.83 -9.28 -1.49
N VAL A 189 14.60 -9.02 -0.20
CA VAL A 189 15.51 -9.39 0.91
C VAL A 189 14.73 -10.23 1.92
N GLU A 190 14.35 -11.43 1.50
CA GLU A 190 13.78 -12.42 2.42
C GLU A 190 14.77 -13.54 2.71
N SER A 191 14.69 -14.11 3.92
CA SER A 191 15.62 -15.16 4.36
C SER A 191 15.07 -16.58 4.16
N ASP A 192 13.90 -16.73 3.58
CA ASP A 192 13.13 -17.96 3.49
C ASP A 192 13.03 -18.55 2.07
N SER A 193 13.46 -17.81 1.05
CA SER A 193 13.45 -18.27 -0.34
C SER A 193 14.82 -18.80 -0.82
N PHE A 194 14.81 -19.63 -1.84
CA PHE A 194 16.00 -20.22 -2.43
C PHE A 194 17.00 -19.15 -2.89
N ASN A 195 17.98 -18.82 -2.05
CA ASN A 195 19.07 -17.88 -2.27
C ASN A 195 18.66 -16.39 -2.39
N ASN A 196 17.49 -15.98 -1.98
CA ASN A 196 17.03 -14.57 -1.95
C ASN A 196 17.25 -13.81 -3.27
N ARG A 197 17.06 -14.46 -4.41
CA ARG A 197 17.38 -13.88 -5.72
C ARG A 197 16.22 -13.85 -6.71
N TYR A 198 15.10 -14.46 -6.36
CA TYR A 198 13.97 -14.55 -7.28
C TYR A 198 13.35 -13.20 -7.61
N ASP A 199 13.50 -12.23 -6.70
CA ASP A 199 12.73 -10.98 -6.71
C ASP A 199 13.59 -9.74 -6.87
N ASN A 200 14.85 -9.89 -7.25
CA ASN A 200 15.79 -8.77 -7.42
C ASN A 200 15.27 -7.63 -8.34
N ALA A 201 14.23 -7.89 -9.12
CA ALA A 201 13.63 -6.92 -10.01
C ALA A 201 12.15 -6.69 -9.71
N ALA A 202 11.65 -7.09 -8.51
CA ALA A 202 10.27 -6.81 -8.11
C ALA A 202 10.06 -5.29 -7.96
N GLU A 203 9.16 -4.76 -8.76
CA GLU A 203 8.82 -3.33 -8.80
C GLU A 203 7.38 -3.11 -8.34
N TYR A 204 7.11 -1.93 -7.82
CA TYR A 204 5.74 -1.54 -7.49
C TYR A 204 4.91 -1.36 -8.75
N PRO A 205 3.57 -1.53 -8.68
CA PRO A 205 2.71 -1.25 -9.81
C PRO A 205 2.87 0.22 -10.26
N GLU A 206 2.95 0.46 -11.57
CA GLU A 206 3.20 1.80 -12.14
C GLU A 206 2.06 2.80 -11.90
N LYS A 207 0.87 2.34 -11.53
CA LYS A 207 -0.32 3.18 -11.31
C LYS A 207 -0.97 2.85 -9.97
N VAL A 208 -1.00 3.85 -9.11
CA VAL A 208 -1.78 3.89 -7.87
C VAL A 208 -2.79 5.03 -7.96
#